data_d0c1e742b2ece5115489eab8641a7217
#
_entry.id   d0c1e742b2ece5115489eab8641a7217
#
_cell.length_a   1.000
_cell.length_b   1.000
_cell.length_c   1.000
_cell.angle_alpha   90.00
_cell.angle_beta   90.00
_cell.angle_gamma   90.00
#
_symmetry.space_group_name_H-M   'P 1'
#
loop_
_entity.id
_entity.type
_entity.pdbx_description
1 polymer ?
#
loop_
_entity_poly.entity_id
_entity_poly.type
_entity_poly.pdbx_seq_one_letter_code
_entity_poly.pdbx_strand_id
1 'polypeptide(L)'
;MRLLERWTLDRPLFFGILMLSTFGIAMIYSAGQVYVPNVVTADAWVRQVQWLIIALVAFSAVSRIPVRWIVWAAVPSYVVSMVLLALTLVIGEGRGTAAGVKSWINIGGFGFQPAEIAKIATILALAQLLSTRETGLTSLR
;
A
#
# COMPACT_ATOMS: atom_id res chain seq x y z
N MET A 1 5.07 -14.26 31.02
CA MET A 1 5.69 -12.94 30.99
C MET A 1 6.20 -12.52 29.62
N ARG A 2 5.84 -13.17 28.50
CA ARG A 2 6.30 -12.89 27.12
C ARG A 2 5.21 -12.28 26.19
N LEU A 3 4.07 -11.88 26.70
CA LEU A 3 2.97 -11.37 25.89
C LEU A 3 2.96 -9.83 25.79
N LEU A 4 3.72 -9.12 26.60
CA LEU A 4 3.77 -7.66 26.60
C LEU A 4 4.91 -7.06 25.76
N GLU A 5 5.87 -7.86 25.29
CA GLU A 5 6.95 -7.40 24.38
C GLU A 5 6.49 -7.20 22.92
N ARG A 6 5.25 -7.54 22.58
CA ARG A 6 4.74 -7.53 21.20
C ARG A 6 4.25 -6.17 20.68
N TRP A 7 4.40 -5.11 21.47
CA TRP A 7 3.84 -3.80 21.14
C TRP A 7 4.86 -2.66 21.11
N THR A 8 6.13 -2.98 21.06
CA THR A 8 7.13 -1.94 20.84
C THR A 8 7.13 -1.55 19.37
N LEU A 9 6.29 -0.58 19.04
CA LEU A 9 6.44 0.18 17.80
C LEU A 9 7.90 0.64 17.76
N ASP A 10 8.59 0.33 16.68
CA ASP A 10 9.94 0.87 16.46
C ASP A 10 9.82 2.40 16.34
N ARG A 11 10.08 3.07 17.48
CA ARG A 11 9.88 4.51 17.59
C ARG A 11 10.68 5.30 16.55
N PRO A 12 11.99 5.01 16.35
CA PRO A 12 12.75 5.68 15.30
C PRO A 12 12.15 5.54 13.92
N LEU A 13 11.71 4.32 13.54
CA LEU A 13 11.07 4.05 12.26
C LEU A 13 9.75 4.82 12.13
N PHE A 14 8.91 4.79 13.17
CA PHE A 14 7.64 5.51 13.17
C PHE A 14 7.82 7.02 13.02
N PHE A 15 8.75 7.61 13.77
CA PHE A 15 9.05 9.04 13.64
C PHE A 15 9.64 9.38 12.27
N GLY A 16 10.48 8.51 11.70
CA GLY A 16 10.99 8.68 10.34
C GLY A 16 9.87 8.72 9.29
N ILE A 17 8.92 7.80 9.39
CA ILE A 17 7.73 7.77 8.49
C ILE A 17 6.90 9.04 8.64
N LEU A 18 6.62 9.48 9.87
CA LEU A 18 5.87 10.71 10.11
C LEU A 18 6.59 11.94 9.57
N MET A 19 7.90 12.05 9.78
CA MET A 19 8.72 13.15 9.30
C MET A 19 8.70 13.23 7.76
N LEU A 20 8.92 12.11 7.09
CA LEU A 20 8.86 12.02 5.62
C LEU A 20 7.45 12.34 5.08
N SER A 21 6.41 11.85 5.74
CA SER A 21 5.03 12.11 5.34
C SER A 21 4.67 13.59 5.50
N THR A 22 5.07 14.22 6.59
CA THR A 22 4.86 15.65 6.85
C THR A 22 5.62 16.50 5.83
N PHE A 23 6.87 16.14 5.54
CA PHE A 23 7.66 16.81 4.51
C PHE A 23 7.01 16.66 3.14
N GLY A 24 6.50 15.47 2.77
CA GLY A 24 5.77 15.25 1.54
C GLY A 24 4.52 16.12 1.42
N ILE A 25 3.74 16.26 2.49
CA ILE A 25 2.57 17.16 2.51
C ILE A 25 2.98 18.63 2.32
N ALA A 26 4.05 19.08 2.98
CA ALA A 26 4.57 20.42 2.82
C ALA A 26 5.01 20.71 1.37
N MET A 27 5.65 19.73 0.73
CA MET A 27 6.03 19.85 -0.70
C MET A 27 4.81 19.90 -1.62
N ILE A 28 3.78 19.09 -1.37
CA ILE A 28 2.53 19.12 -2.14
C ILE A 28 1.82 20.48 -1.96
N TYR A 29 1.78 21.01 -0.74
CA TYR A 29 1.25 22.33 -0.46
C TYR A 29 2.02 23.40 -1.24
N SER A 30 3.35 23.42 -1.14
CA SER A 30 4.20 24.36 -1.86
C SER A 30 4.00 24.28 -3.37
N ALA A 31 3.96 23.07 -3.94
CA ALA A 31 3.72 22.87 -5.36
C ALA A 31 2.33 23.34 -5.83
N GLY A 32 1.32 23.22 -4.96
CA GLY A 32 -0.04 23.68 -5.23
C GLY A 32 -0.20 25.21 -5.26
N GLN A 33 0.76 25.97 -4.70
CA GLN A 33 0.74 27.43 -4.67
C GLN A 33 1.39 28.06 -5.92
N VAL A 34 2.02 27.27 -6.78
CA VAL A 34 2.79 27.78 -7.91
C VAL A 34 1.88 28.10 -9.10
N TYR A 35 1.85 29.38 -9.46
CA TYR A 35 1.58 30.07 -10.72
C TYR A 35 0.20 30.01 -11.38
N VAL A 36 -0.59 28.99 -11.28
CA VAL A 36 -2.02 28.96 -11.68
C VAL A 36 -2.75 28.05 -10.74
N PRO A 37 -3.51 28.56 -9.76
CA PRO A 37 -4.29 27.71 -8.89
C PRO A 37 -5.36 26.99 -9.70
N ASN A 38 -5.07 25.75 -10.11
CA ASN A 38 -6.10 24.88 -10.61
C ASN A 38 -6.84 24.32 -9.37
N VAL A 39 -8.17 24.41 -9.36
CA VAL A 39 -9.02 23.96 -8.24
C VAL A 39 -8.69 22.53 -7.80
N VAL A 40 -8.15 21.71 -8.71
CA VAL A 40 -7.74 20.34 -8.43
C VAL A 40 -6.44 20.24 -7.64
N THR A 41 -5.50 21.20 -7.84
CA THR A 41 -4.17 21.17 -7.19
C THR A 41 -4.14 21.95 -5.88
N ALA A 42 -4.97 22.97 -5.74
CA ALA A 42 -5.05 23.79 -4.53
C ALA A 42 -5.38 22.96 -3.28
N ASP A 43 -6.29 21.99 -3.39
CA ASP A 43 -6.74 21.14 -2.29
C ASP A 43 -6.03 19.77 -2.22
N ALA A 44 -5.00 19.57 -3.04
CA ALA A 44 -4.29 18.27 -3.07
C ALA A 44 -3.67 17.93 -1.71
N TRP A 45 -3.15 18.92 -0.98
CA TRP A 45 -2.56 18.71 0.35
C TRP A 45 -3.60 18.29 1.38
N VAL A 46 -4.85 18.78 1.31
CA VAL A 46 -5.95 18.38 2.21
C VAL A 46 -6.28 16.91 2.00
N ARG A 47 -6.39 16.49 0.73
CA ARG A 47 -6.59 15.07 0.40
C ARG A 47 -5.43 14.21 0.90
N GLN A 48 -4.20 14.71 0.82
CA GLN A 48 -3.03 13.97 1.31
C GLN A 48 -3.05 13.80 2.83
N VAL A 49 -3.49 14.82 3.59
CA VAL A 49 -3.70 14.71 5.03
C VAL A 49 -4.77 13.67 5.36
N GLN A 50 -5.89 13.67 4.64
CA GLN A 50 -6.93 12.66 4.81
C GLN A 50 -6.41 11.24 4.57
N TRP A 51 -5.64 11.03 3.49
CA TRP A 51 -5.02 9.75 3.19
C TRP A 51 -3.97 9.35 4.24
N LEU A 52 -3.23 10.29 4.80
CA LEU A 52 -2.28 10.01 5.89
C LEU A 52 -3.01 9.52 7.14
N ILE A 53 -4.14 10.14 7.50
CA ILE A 53 -4.96 9.68 8.65
C ILE A 53 -5.46 8.26 8.41
N ILE A 54 -6.01 7.98 7.22
CA ILE A 54 -6.46 6.63 6.85
C ILE A 54 -5.30 5.63 6.92
N ALA A 55 -4.13 6.00 6.41
CA ALA A 55 -2.93 5.17 6.43
C ALA A 55 -2.46 4.86 7.86
N LEU A 56 -2.50 5.83 8.78
CA LEU A 56 -2.14 5.64 10.19
C LEU A 56 -3.13 4.71 10.91
N VAL A 57 -4.42 4.83 10.61
CA VAL A 57 -5.44 3.92 11.13
C VAL A 57 -5.21 2.50 10.59
N ALA A 58 -5.01 2.35 9.29
CA ALA A 58 -4.71 1.07 8.66
C ALA A 58 -3.42 0.45 9.22
N PHE A 59 -2.35 1.24 9.35
CA PHE A 59 -1.09 0.81 9.97
C PHE A 59 -1.31 0.28 11.39
N SER A 60 -2.07 1.03 12.21
CA SER A 60 -2.39 0.63 13.58
C SER A 60 -3.24 -0.65 13.63
N ALA A 61 -4.14 -0.86 12.70
CA ALA A 61 -4.93 -2.07 12.58
C ALA A 61 -4.06 -3.27 12.17
N VAL A 62 -3.28 -3.11 11.10
CA VAL A 62 -2.42 -4.19 10.57
C VAL A 62 -1.33 -4.58 11.57
N SER A 63 -0.72 -3.63 12.28
CA SER A 63 0.29 -3.91 13.30
C SER A 63 -0.24 -4.79 14.45
N ARG A 64 -1.56 -4.86 14.62
CA ARG A 64 -2.22 -5.73 15.63
C ARG A 64 -2.50 -7.14 15.12
N ILE A 65 -2.36 -7.40 13.83
CA ILE A 65 -2.63 -8.72 13.26
C ILE A 65 -1.47 -9.66 13.59
N PRO A 66 -1.73 -10.82 14.22
CA PRO A 66 -0.71 -11.84 14.43
C PRO A 66 -0.13 -12.33 13.10
N VAL A 67 1.18 -12.51 13.02
CA VAL A 67 1.90 -12.93 11.80
C VAL A 67 1.30 -14.21 11.17
N ARG A 68 0.79 -15.12 11.99
CA ARG A 68 0.14 -16.35 11.53
C ARG A 68 -1.01 -16.09 10.54
N TRP A 69 -1.79 -15.03 10.75
CA TRP A 69 -2.89 -14.66 9.86
C TRP A 69 -2.38 -14.05 8.55
N ILE A 70 -1.28 -13.29 8.62
CA ILE A 70 -0.63 -12.73 7.44
C ILE A 70 -0.08 -13.88 6.57
N VAL A 71 0.59 -14.85 7.18
CA VAL A 71 1.10 -16.04 6.48
C VAL A 71 -0.03 -16.85 5.88
N TRP A 72 -1.12 -17.09 6.63
CA TRP A 72 -2.29 -17.80 6.13
C TRP A 72 -2.93 -17.09 4.93
N ALA A 73 -3.02 -15.75 4.98
CA ALA A 73 -3.62 -14.94 3.94
C ALA A 73 -2.72 -14.74 2.69
N ALA A 74 -1.44 -15.08 2.75
CA ALA A 74 -0.48 -14.76 1.70
C ALA A 74 -0.86 -15.38 0.34
N VAL A 75 -1.13 -16.69 0.30
CA VAL A 75 -1.52 -17.38 -0.96
C VAL A 75 -2.91 -16.96 -1.43
N PRO A 76 -3.96 -16.95 -0.58
CA PRO A 76 -5.27 -16.46 -1.00
C PRO A 76 -5.25 -15.01 -1.53
N SER A 77 -4.53 -14.12 -0.87
CA SER A 77 -4.42 -12.72 -1.32
C SER A 77 -3.71 -12.59 -2.67
N TYR A 78 -2.71 -13.44 -2.92
CA TYR A 78 -2.04 -13.50 -4.22
C TYR A 78 -3.01 -13.93 -5.32
N VAL A 79 -3.77 -15.00 -5.11
CA VAL A 79 -4.77 -15.47 -6.10
C VAL A 79 -5.81 -14.39 -6.38
N VAL A 80 -6.36 -13.78 -5.31
CA VAL A 80 -7.35 -12.69 -5.45
C VAL A 80 -6.75 -11.51 -6.20
N SER A 81 -5.52 -11.13 -5.92
CA SER A 81 -4.86 -10.01 -6.62
C SER A 81 -4.63 -10.30 -8.09
N MET A 82 -4.31 -11.55 -8.47
CA MET A 82 -4.18 -11.95 -9.88
C MET A 82 -5.53 -11.86 -10.61
N VAL A 83 -6.62 -12.29 -9.97
CA VAL A 83 -7.96 -12.16 -10.53
C VAL A 83 -8.34 -10.68 -10.70
N LEU A 84 -8.04 -9.82 -9.71
CA LEU A 84 -8.29 -8.38 -9.80
C LEU A 84 -7.48 -7.73 -10.93
N LEU A 85 -6.23 -8.13 -11.13
CA LEU A 85 -5.41 -7.66 -12.23
C LEU A 85 -6.02 -8.07 -13.59
N ALA A 86 -6.41 -9.33 -13.73
CA ALA A 86 -7.08 -9.80 -14.95
C ALA A 86 -8.39 -9.04 -15.21
N LEU A 87 -9.18 -8.80 -14.16
CA LEU A 87 -10.42 -8.04 -14.25
C LEU A 87 -10.16 -6.59 -14.68
N THR A 88 -9.05 -5.98 -14.24
CA THR A 88 -8.68 -4.61 -14.61
C THR A 88 -8.46 -4.46 -16.13
N LEU A 89 -8.06 -5.51 -16.84
CA LEU A 89 -7.92 -5.48 -18.29
C LEU A 89 -9.28 -5.29 -19.00
N VAL A 90 -10.35 -5.75 -18.37
CA VAL A 90 -11.72 -5.68 -18.94
C VAL A 90 -12.42 -4.40 -18.52
N ILE A 91 -12.51 -4.15 -17.21
CA ILE A 91 -13.31 -3.06 -16.62
C ILE A 91 -12.47 -1.87 -16.13
N GLY A 92 -11.15 -1.94 -16.25
CA GLY A 92 -10.27 -0.89 -15.77
C GLY A 92 -10.40 0.40 -16.58
N GLU A 93 -10.12 1.51 -15.90
CA GLU A 93 -10.12 2.87 -16.46
C GLU A 93 -8.72 3.49 -16.34
N GLY A 94 -8.40 4.38 -17.25
CA GLY A 94 -7.20 5.22 -17.16
C GLY A 94 -7.45 6.47 -16.34
N ARG A 95 -6.39 7.02 -15.74
CA ARG A 95 -6.46 8.29 -14.98
C ARG A 95 -5.38 9.27 -15.43
N GLY A 96 -5.74 10.56 -15.45
CA GLY A 96 -4.81 11.64 -15.78
C GLY A 96 -4.26 11.52 -17.19
N THR A 97 -2.95 11.63 -17.34
CA THR A 97 -2.23 11.55 -18.63
C THR A 97 -2.21 10.15 -19.24
N ALA A 98 -2.58 9.12 -18.46
CA ALA A 98 -2.62 7.71 -18.89
C ALA A 98 -4.06 7.23 -19.16
N ALA A 99 -4.91 8.08 -19.74
CA ALA A 99 -6.32 7.78 -19.99
C ALA A 99 -6.55 6.52 -20.86
N GLY A 100 -5.58 6.14 -21.71
CA GLY A 100 -5.64 4.93 -22.53
C GLY A 100 -5.20 3.64 -21.83
N VAL A 101 -4.68 3.72 -20.59
CA VAL A 101 -4.15 2.57 -19.85
C VAL A 101 -5.16 2.13 -18.80
N LYS A 102 -5.68 0.92 -18.92
CA LYS A 102 -6.63 0.33 -17.97
C LYS A 102 -5.92 -0.12 -16.70
N SER A 103 -5.77 0.75 -15.69
CA SER A 103 -5.01 0.47 -14.47
C SER A 103 -5.80 0.65 -13.18
N TRP A 104 -6.94 1.33 -13.25
CA TRP A 104 -7.73 1.69 -12.09
C TRP A 104 -9.11 1.07 -12.16
N ILE A 105 -9.62 0.62 -11.02
CA ILE A 105 -11.02 0.21 -10.85
C ILE A 105 -11.71 1.27 -10.00
N ASN A 106 -12.80 1.84 -10.51
CA ASN A 106 -13.63 2.79 -9.79
C ASN A 106 -14.88 2.09 -9.25
N ILE A 107 -15.06 2.16 -7.92
CA ILE A 107 -16.25 1.63 -7.24
C ILE A 107 -16.85 2.74 -6.40
N GLY A 108 -18.03 3.26 -6.78
CA GLY A 108 -18.73 4.28 -6.00
C GLY A 108 -17.96 5.58 -5.80
N GLY A 109 -17.13 6.00 -6.78
CA GLY A 109 -16.28 7.19 -6.68
C GLY A 109 -14.91 6.95 -6.04
N PHE A 110 -14.68 5.78 -5.44
CA PHE A 110 -13.37 5.35 -4.96
C PHE A 110 -12.63 4.59 -6.06
N GLY A 111 -11.51 5.17 -6.52
CA GLY A 111 -10.64 4.46 -7.44
C GLY A 111 -9.48 3.84 -6.69
N PHE A 112 -9.26 2.54 -6.90
CA PHE A 112 -8.07 1.85 -6.41
C PHE A 112 -7.33 1.19 -7.58
N GLN A 113 -6.03 1.01 -7.39
CA GLN A 113 -5.18 0.36 -8.38
C GLN A 113 -4.87 -1.07 -7.92
N PRO A 114 -5.42 -2.11 -8.58
CA PRO A 114 -5.18 -3.51 -8.19
C PRO A 114 -3.71 -3.91 -8.16
N ALA A 115 -2.87 -3.27 -8.98
CA ALA A 115 -1.43 -3.51 -8.99
C ALA A 115 -0.75 -3.21 -7.63
N GLU A 116 -1.25 -2.25 -6.84
CA GLU A 116 -0.71 -1.96 -5.51
C GLU A 116 -0.97 -3.12 -4.54
N ILE A 117 -2.15 -3.71 -4.60
CA ILE A 117 -2.50 -4.90 -3.80
C ILE A 117 -1.67 -6.09 -4.26
N ALA A 118 -1.52 -6.27 -5.58
CA ALA A 118 -0.77 -7.38 -6.15
C ALA A 118 0.72 -7.34 -5.76
N LYS A 119 1.33 -6.17 -5.66
CA LYS A 119 2.71 -6.03 -5.17
C LYS A 119 2.88 -6.58 -3.76
N ILE A 120 2.01 -6.17 -2.84
CA ILE A 120 2.06 -6.64 -1.45
C ILE A 120 1.79 -8.15 -1.38
N ALA A 121 0.76 -8.62 -2.08
CA ALA A 121 0.39 -10.03 -2.09
C ALA A 121 1.51 -10.92 -2.67
N THR A 122 2.19 -10.46 -3.71
CA THR A 122 3.34 -11.18 -4.31
C THR A 122 4.51 -11.27 -3.34
N ILE A 123 4.84 -10.18 -2.64
CA ILE A 123 5.91 -10.18 -1.63
C ILE A 123 5.60 -11.20 -0.52
N LEU A 124 4.36 -11.20 -0.02
CA LEU A 124 3.95 -12.12 1.05
C LEU A 124 3.96 -13.58 0.57
N ALA A 125 3.45 -13.85 -0.62
CA ALA A 125 3.43 -15.19 -1.20
C ALA A 125 4.86 -15.72 -1.44
N LEU A 126 5.76 -14.90 -1.96
CA LEU A 126 7.17 -15.25 -2.15
C LEU A 126 7.87 -15.50 -0.81
N ALA A 127 7.66 -14.64 0.18
CA ALA A 127 8.22 -14.82 1.52
C ALA A 127 7.77 -16.14 2.14
N GLN A 128 6.49 -16.49 2.02
CA GLN A 128 5.97 -17.77 2.49
C GLN A 128 6.57 -18.95 1.71
N LEU A 129 6.65 -18.87 0.39
CA LEU A 129 7.21 -19.93 -0.45
C LEU A 129 8.69 -20.18 -0.11
N LEU A 130 9.47 -19.12 0.07
CA LEU A 130 10.89 -19.22 0.41
C LEU A 130 11.09 -19.78 1.82
N SER A 131 10.29 -19.34 2.80
CA SER A 131 10.39 -19.86 4.17
C SER A 131 10.10 -21.34 4.30
N THR A 132 9.23 -21.89 3.42
CA THR A 132 8.93 -23.34 3.39
C THR A 132 9.98 -24.15 2.64
N ARG A 133 10.85 -23.51 1.86
CA ARG A 133 11.88 -24.16 1.03
C ARG A 133 13.30 -24.01 1.56
N GLU A 134 13.49 -23.63 2.81
CA GLU A 134 14.83 -23.45 3.42
C GLU A 134 15.77 -24.65 3.25
N THR A 135 15.23 -25.87 3.12
CA THR A 135 16.02 -27.08 2.87
C THR A 135 16.45 -27.28 1.41
N GLY A 136 15.88 -26.52 0.46
CA GLY A 136 16.14 -26.69 -0.98
C GLY A 136 17.17 -25.71 -1.58
N LEU A 137 17.42 -24.59 -0.92
CA LEU A 137 18.32 -23.56 -1.45
C LEU A 137 19.82 -23.85 -1.22
N THR A 138 20.16 -24.78 -0.34
CA THR A 138 21.53 -25.26 -0.13
C THR A 138 22.05 -26.13 -1.28
N SER A 139 21.20 -26.56 -2.22
CA SER A 139 21.57 -27.39 -3.38
C SER A 139 22.00 -26.60 -4.62
N LEU A 140 22.06 -25.27 -4.53
CA LEU A 140 22.50 -24.40 -5.65
C LEU A 140 23.93 -23.87 -5.48
N ARG A 141 24.77 -24.57 -4.69
CA ARG A 141 26.23 -24.35 -4.62
C ARG A 141 26.98 -25.42 -5.37
#